data_8a9f2e2a90a78d64b95bdfadbdc1b38b
#
_entry.id   8a9f2e2a90a78d64b95bdfadbdc1b38b
#
_cell.length_a   1.000
_cell.length_b   1.000
_cell.length_c   1.000
_cell.angle_alpha   90.00
_cell.angle_beta   90.00
_cell.angle_gamma   90.00
#
_symmetry.space_group_name_H-M   'P 1'
#
loop_
_entity.id
_entity.type
_entity.pdbx_description
1 polymer ?
#
loop_
_entity_poly.entity_id
_entity_poly.type
_entity_poly.pdbx_seq_one_letter_code
_entity_poly.pdbx_strand_id
1 'polypeptide(L)'
;VFEDSTGKDLKQFFLWYTQSGTPIVKVTEDFKAGNYTIKLSQSLPFQNNNVAAKPMVIPIKVSFINSKGEKIKEGKQMILREETQNFVFSGFKYKPIPVYLNDFSAPIKLETSQTLDDHINIMNSDTNTFCIWDAAQNIYLNLAKDIVDGKESNVSLDKIVNDLLLRFENNSGFLAKLITPPSEEDIAVFILKTKNHIMPETIHDAR
;
A
#
# COMPACT_ATOMS: atom_id res chain seq x y z
N VAL A 1 14.77 14.14 -26.73
CA VAL A 1 13.45 14.71 -27.06
C VAL A 1 12.73 15.20 -25.80
N PHE A 2 12.41 14.36 -24.78
CA PHE A 2 11.69 14.80 -23.56
C PHE A 2 12.52 15.76 -22.70
N GLU A 3 13.83 15.52 -22.54
CA GLU A 3 14.72 16.41 -21.81
C GLU A 3 14.86 17.75 -22.53
N ASP A 4 15.01 17.73 -23.86
CA ASP A 4 15.16 18.92 -24.69
C ASP A 4 13.91 19.81 -24.65
N SER A 5 12.71 19.18 -24.64
CA SER A 5 11.44 19.93 -24.64
C SER A 5 11.05 20.45 -23.26
N THR A 6 11.49 19.81 -22.19
CA THR A 6 11.11 20.17 -20.82
C THR A 6 12.21 20.87 -20.02
N GLY A 7 13.46 20.80 -20.47
CA GLY A 7 14.63 21.25 -19.75
C GLY A 7 14.93 20.51 -18.43
N LYS A 8 14.28 19.35 -18.22
CA LYS A 8 14.44 18.55 -17.01
C LYS A 8 15.42 17.41 -17.24
N ASP A 9 16.32 17.17 -16.28
CA ASP A 9 17.14 15.96 -16.26
C ASP A 9 16.27 14.75 -15.92
N LEU A 10 16.12 13.81 -16.86
CA LEU A 10 15.31 12.60 -16.73
C LEU A 10 16.17 11.33 -16.60
N LYS A 11 17.51 11.45 -16.47
CA LYS A 11 18.41 10.28 -16.40
C LYS A 11 18.00 9.27 -15.33
N GLN A 12 17.68 9.77 -14.13
CA GLN A 12 17.23 8.88 -13.04
C GLN A 12 15.85 8.28 -13.34
N PHE A 13 14.95 8.99 -14.00
CA PHE A 13 13.65 8.47 -14.41
C PHE A 13 13.79 7.34 -15.43
N PHE A 14 14.77 7.39 -16.33
CA PHE A 14 15.01 6.31 -17.29
C PHE A 14 15.43 4.98 -16.68
N LEU A 15 15.76 4.93 -15.38
CA LEU A 15 16.00 3.68 -14.67
C LEU A 15 14.77 2.75 -14.66
N TRP A 16 13.55 3.31 -14.79
CA TRP A 16 12.32 2.52 -14.96
C TRP A 16 12.31 1.64 -16.23
N TYR A 17 13.10 1.99 -17.23
CA TYR A 17 13.22 1.25 -18.49
C TYR A 17 14.44 0.33 -18.53
N THR A 18 15.42 0.55 -17.67
CA THR A 18 16.71 -0.15 -17.72
C THR A 18 16.95 -1.09 -16.56
N GLN A 19 16.22 -0.97 -15.48
CA GLN A 19 16.25 -1.89 -14.35
C GLN A 19 15.01 -2.79 -14.37
N SER A 20 15.21 -4.08 -14.13
CA SER A 20 14.13 -5.08 -14.10
C SER A 20 13.52 -5.21 -12.70
N GLY A 21 12.24 -5.59 -12.65
CA GLY A 21 11.51 -5.88 -11.43
C GLY A 21 10.67 -4.68 -10.92
N THR A 22 9.79 -4.97 -9.98
CA THR A 22 8.93 -3.97 -9.34
C THR A 22 9.62 -3.45 -8.08
N PRO A 23 9.81 -2.12 -7.92
CA PRO A 23 10.39 -1.56 -6.71
C PRO A 23 9.56 -1.91 -5.47
N ILE A 24 10.26 -2.24 -4.40
CA ILE A 24 9.67 -2.41 -3.06
C ILE A 24 10.02 -1.15 -2.28
N VAL A 25 9.00 -0.49 -1.73
CA VAL A 25 9.19 0.67 -0.85
C VAL A 25 8.71 0.31 0.55
N LYS A 26 9.64 0.27 1.48
CA LYS A 26 9.35 0.08 2.90
C LYS A 26 9.10 1.43 3.56
N VAL A 27 8.00 1.51 4.30
CA VAL A 27 7.60 2.70 5.05
C VAL A 27 7.88 2.47 6.54
N THR A 28 8.53 3.45 7.17
CA THR A 28 8.62 3.56 8.62
C THR A 28 8.08 4.91 9.06
N GLU A 29 7.35 4.94 10.15
CA GLU A 29 6.59 6.11 10.60
C GLU A 29 6.98 6.48 12.01
N ASP A 30 7.07 7.79 12.27
CA ASP A 30 7.23 8.34 13.62
C ASP A 30 6.29 9.53 13.82
N PHE A 31 5.66 9.60 14.98
CA PHE A 31 4.80 10.73 15.35
C PHE A 31 5.27 11.35 16.66
N LYS A 32 5.75 12.57 16.58
CA LYS A 32 6.27 13.29 17.75
C LYS A 32 5.95 14.78 17.67
N ALA A 33 5.41 15.31 18.76
CA ALA A 33 5.14 16.75 18.92
C ALA A 33 4.36 17.38 17.75
N GLY A 34 3.33 16.66 17.25
CA GLY A 34 2.50 17.16 16.14
C GLY A 34 3.13 17.03 14.75
N ASN A 35 4.33 16.45 14.65
CA ASN A 35 5.01 16.14 13.40
C ASN A 35 4.89 14.65 13.10
N TYR A 36 4.49 14.33 11.88
CA TYR A 36 4.45 12.97 11.36
C TYR A 36 5.56 12.81 10.34
N THR A 37 6.52 11.95 10.66
CA THR A 37 7.67 11.68 9.79
C THR A 37 7.46 10.35 9.10
N ILE A 38 7.50 10.36 7.77
CA ILE A 38 7.48 9.18 6.91
C ILE A 38 8.89 8.99 6.37
N LYS A 39 9.52 7.88 6.74
CA LYS A 39 10.77 7.42 6.17
C LYS A 39 10.47 6.37 5.12
N LEU A 40 10.85 6.62 3.88
CA LEU A 40 10.74 5.72 2.74
C LEU A 40 12.11 5.12 2.41
N SER A 41 12.16 3.81 2.25
CA SER A 41 13.38 3.09 1.78
C SER A 41 13.01 2.23 0.59
N GLN A 42 13.67 2.44 -0.56
CA GLN A 42 13.41 1.67 -1.77
C GLN A 42 14.46 0.58 -1.99
N SER A 43 14.02 -0.53 -2.53
CA SER A 43 14.86 -1.62 -3.00
C SER A 43 14.29 -2.23 -4.27
N LEU A 44 15.14 -2.86 -5.07
CA LEU A 44 14.75 -3.58 -6.28
C LEU A 44 15.29 -5.00 -6.20
N PRO A 45 14.43 -6.03 -6.03
CA PRO A 45 14.85 -7.35 -5.57
C PRO A 45 15.65 -8.16 -6.58
N PHE A 46 15.48 -7.92 -7.88
CA PHE A 46 16.13 -8.72 -8.91
C PHE A 46 16.85 -7.83 -9.93
N GLN A 47 18.18 -7.96 -9.97
CA GLN A 47 18.98 -7.38 -11.04
C GLN A 47 19.73 -8.51 -11.75
N ASN A 48 19.64 -8.53 -13.07
CA ASN A 48 20.46 -9.40 -13.89
C ASN A 48 21.92 -8.89 -13.82
N ASN A 49 22.90 -9.81 -13.75
CA ASN A 49 24.34 -9.53 -13.83
C ASN A 49 25.02 -8.97 -12.59
N ASN A 50 24.56 -9.24 -11.37
CA ASN A 50 25.22 -8.78 -10.12
C ASN A 50 25.50 -7.26 -10.04
N VAL A 51 24.75 -6.45 -10.79
CA VAL A 51 24.83 -4.99 -10.70
C VAL A 51 23.88 -4.53 -9.60
N ALA A 52 24.39 -3.73 -8.67
CA ALA A 52 23.56 -3.14 -7.62
C ALA A 52 22.50 -2.21 -8.26
N ALA A 53 21.25 -2.36 -7.84
CA ALA A 53 20.17 -1.49 -8.28
C ALA A 53 20.47 -0.04 -7.86
N LYS A 54 20.18 0.89 -8.76
CA LYS A 54 20.25 2.33 -8.46
C LYS A 54 18.87 2.82 -7.99
N PRO A 55 18.83 3.78 -7.07
CA PRO A 55 17.59 4.39 -6.63
C PRO A 55 16.80 4.99 -7.80
N MET A 56 15.50 4.70 -7.85
CA MET A 56 14.59 5.20 -8.89
C MET A 56 13.86 6.46 -8.41
N VAL A 57 13.30 7.24 -9.33
CA VAL A 57 12.39 8.33 -8.99
C VAL A 57 11.00 7.77 -8.82
N ILE A 58 10.49 7.75 -7.57
CA ILE A 58 9.19 7.18 -7.24
C ILE A 58 8.28 8.25 -6.64
N PRO A 59 7.23 8.70 -7.36
CA PRO A 59 6.25 9.63 -6.84
C PRO A 59 5.21 8.89 -5.98
N ILE A 60 5.12 9.21 -4.70
CA ILE A 60 4.15 8.61 -3.77
C ILE A 60 3.23 9.71 -3.26
N LYS A 61 1.97 9.65 -3.63
CA LYS A 61 0.95 10.59 -3.14
C LYS A 61 0.34 10.05 -1.86
N VAL A 62 0.32 10.88 -0.80
CA VAL A 62 -0.19 10.51 0.51
C VAL A 62 -1.22 11.53 1.00
N SER A 63 -2.33 11.07 1.54
CA SER A 63 -3.30 11.86 2.31
C SER A 63 -3.38 11.31 3.73
N PHE A 64 -4.10 12.00 4.61
CA PHE A 64 -4.20 11.61 6.01
C PHE A 64 -5.65 11.65 6.47
N ILE A 65 -6.07 10.62 7.20
CA ILE A 65 -7.36 10.55 7.89
C ILE A 65 -7.13 10.42 9.40
N ASN A 66 -8.14 10.74 10.19
CA ASN A 66 -8.14 10.45 11.63
C ASN A 66 -8.71 9.05 11.92
N SER A 67 -8.73 8.65 13.18
CA SER A 67 -9.28 7.36 13.63
C SER A 67 -10.79 7.20 13.39
N LYS A 68 -11.50 8.26 12.99
CA LYS A 68 -12.92 8.23 12.61
C LYS A 68 -13.10 8.17 11.08
N GLY A 69 -12.01 8.12 10.32
CA GLY A 69 -12.04 8.15 8.88
C GLY A 69 -12.19 9.55 8.26
N GLU A 70 -12.25 10.62 9.06
CA GLU A 70 -12.36 11.96 8.53
C GLU A 70 -11.04 12.42 7.92
N LYS A 71 -11.08 12.95 6.69
CA LYS A 71 -9.90 13.48 6.01
C LYS A 71 -9.42 14.74 6.73
N ILE A 72 -8.19 14.70 7.22
CA ILE A 72 -7.58 15.80 7.98
C ILE A 72 -6.52 16.56 7.20
N LYS A 73 -6.00 15.97 6.12
CA LYS A 73 -5.04 16.64 5.25
C LYS A 73 -5.10 16.11 3.83
N GLU A 74 -5.08 17.03 2.86
CA GLU A 74 -5.06 16.71 1.44
C GLU A 74 -3.78 15.97 1.02
N GLY A 75 -3.92 15.20 -0.06
CA GLY A 75 -2.82 14.45 -0.62
C GLY A 75 -1.65 15.34 -1.03
N LYS A 76 -0.45 15.02 -0.53
CA LYS A 76 0.81 15.63 -0.92
C LYS A 76 1.68 14.60 -1.63
N GLN A 77 2.33 15.02 -2.69
CA GLN A 77 3.26 14.17 -3.42
C GLN A 77 4.62 14.17 -2.73
N MET A 78 5.09 13.01 -2.33
CA MET A 78 6.46 12.71 -1.95
C MET A 78 7.19 12.19 -3.18
N ILE A 79 8.37 12.68 -3.47
CA ILE A 79 9.19 12.16 -4.58
C ILE A 79 10.42 11.51 -3.95
N LEU A 80 10.42 10.20 -3.88
CA LEU A 80 11.55 9.41 -3.41
C LEU A 80 12.59 9.32 -4.54
N ARG A 81 13.81 9.83 -4.28
CA ARG A 81 14.92 9.84 -5.23
C ARG A 81 16.16 9.09 -4.73
N GLU A 82 16.26 8.97 -3.42
CA GLU A 82 17.37 8.33 -2.72
C GLU A 82 16.98 6.90 -2.30
N GLU A 83 17.95 6.10 -1.96
CA GLU A 83 17.70 4.78 -1.37
C GLU A 83 16.82 4.89 -0.12
N THR A 84 17.08 5.93 0.69
CA THR A 84 16.27 6.24 1.88
C THR A 84 16.07 7.75 2.00
N GLN A 85 14.82 8.18 2.22
CA GLN A 85 14.47 9.60 2.33
C GLN A 85 13.36 9.83 3.36
N ASN A 86 13.44 10.93 4.11
CA ASN A 86 12.45 11.32 5.10
C ASN A 86 11.56 12.45 4.57
N PHE A 87 10.26 12.36 4.91
CA PHE A 87 9.26 13.37 4.63
C PHE A 87 8.53 13.73 5.91
N VAL A 88 8.48 15.02 6.25
CA VAL A 88 7.88 15.52 7.49
C VAL A 88 6.61 16.29 7.18
N PHE A 89 5.55 15.96 7.89
CA PHE A 89 4.24 16.60 7.84
C PHE A 89 3.90 17.14 9.23
N SER A 90 3.61 18.43 9.33
CA SER A 90 3.39 19.11 10.63
C SER A 90 1.91 19.48 10.81
N GLY A 91 1.52 19.80 12.05
CA GLY A 91 0.21 20.35 12.37
C GLY A 91 -0.84 19.29 12.71
N PHE A 92 -0.43 18.09 13.11
CA PHE A 92 -1.36 17.07 13.59
C PHE A 92 -1.53 17.15 15.12
N LYS A 93 -2.78 17.17 15.58
CA LYS A 93 -3.10 17.11 17.00
C LYS A 93 -2.93 15.69 17.58
N TYR A 94 -3.23 14.67 16.76
CA TYR A 94 -3.14 13.26 17.10
C TYR A 94 -2.43 12.52 15.97
N LYS A 95 -1.93 11.31 16.24
CA LYS A 95 -1.33 10.45 15.21
C LYS A 95 -2.36 10.19 14.10
N PRO A 96 -2.09 10.58 12.86
CA PRO A 96 -2.97 10.32 11.74
C PRO A 96 -2.78 8.90 11.21
N ILE A 97 -3.75 8.44 10.40
CA ILE A 97 -3.61 7.27 9.55
C ILE A 97 -3.25 7.78 8.14
N PRO A 98 -2.06 7.47 7.61
CA PRO A 98 -1.70 7.84 6.25
C PRO A 98 -2.43 6.95 5.23
N VAL A 99 -2.86 7.53 4.12
CA VAL A 99 -3.41 6.81 2.97
C VAL A 99 -2.43 6.98 1.83
N TYR A 100 -1.75 5.91 1.48
CA TYR A 100 -0.67 5.93 0.48
C TYR A 100 -1.17 5.64 -0.92
N LEU A 101 -0.35 6.02 -1.92
CA LEU A 101 -0.55 5.74 -3.34
C LEU A 101 -1.89 6.27 -3.89
N ASN A 102 -2.38 7.40 -3.34
CA ASN A 102 -3.57 8.03 -3.91
C ASN A 102 -3.46 8.13 -5.44
N ASP A 103 -4.54 7.79 -6.15
CA ASP A 103 -4.62 7.77 -7.62
C ASP A 103 -3.61 6.81 -8.29
N PHE A 104 -3.19 5.75 -7.58
CA PHE A 104 -2.14 4.83 -8.06
C PHE A 104 -0.88 5.57 -8.51
N SER A 105 -0.37 6.47 -7.66
CA SER A 105 0.69 7.41 -8.01
C SER A 105 2.02 6.77 -8.43
N ALA A 106 2.27 5.50 -8.10
CA ALA A 106 3.43 4.73 -8.57
C ALA A 106 3.16 3.22 -8.61
N PRO A 107 3.67 2.50 -9.62
CA PRO A 107 3.56 1.04 -9.72
C PRO A 107 4.64 0.36 -8.86
N ILE A 108 4.43 0.33 -7.56
CA ILE A 108 5.38 -0.23 -6.58
C ILE A 108 4.70 -1.23 -5.66
N LYS A 109 5.50 -2.07 -4.98
CA LYS A 109 5.06 -2.82 -3.82
C LYS A 109 5.35 -2.00 -2.56
N LEU A 110 4.30 -1.61 -1.83
CA LEU A 110 4.43 -0.83 -0.62
C LEU A 110 4.39 -1.75 0.61
N GLU A 111 5.34 -1.57 1.51
CA GLU A 111 5.38 -2.29 2.79
C GLU A 111 5.22 -1.29 3.92
N THR A 112 4.08 -1.36 4.60
CA THR A 112 3.72 -0.47 5.71
C THR A 112 3.57 -1.25 7.01
N SER A 113 3.50 -0.52 8.12
CA SER A 113 3.12 -1.05 9.45
C SER A 113 1.65 -0.80 9.79
N GLN A 114 0.82 -0.49 8.77
CA GLN A 114 -0.61 -0.26 8.97
C GLN A 114 -1.28 -1.51 9.53
N THR A 115 -2.16 -1.28 10.49
CA THR A 115 -2.92 -2.34 11.14
C THR A 115 -4.16 -2.72 10.33
N LEU A 116 -4.80 -3.84 10.68
CA LEU A 116 -6.07 -4.23 10.09
C LEU A 116 -7.15 -3.15 10.29
N ASP A 117 -7.18 -2.50 11.46
CA ASP A 117 -8.09 -1.40 11.77
C ASP A 117 -7.81 -0.17 10.90
N ASP A 118 -6.55 0.14 10.60
CA ASP A 118 -6.21 1.23 9.69
C ASP A 118 -6.76 0.96 8.29
N HIS A 119 -6.60 -0.26 7.77
CA HIS A 119 -7.16 -0.65 6.48
C HIS A 119 -8.69 -0.60 6.46
N ILE A 120 -9.36 -1.05 7.52
CA ILE A 120 -10.83 -0.95 7.66
C ILE A 120 -11.27 0.52 7.64
N ASN A 121 -10.56 1.39 8.36
CA ASN A 121 -10.86 2.82 8.36
C ASN A 121 -10.68 3.43 6.96
N ILE A 122 -9.60 3.11 6.25
CA ILE A 122 -9.35 3.58 4.88
C ILE A 122 -10.46 3.08 3.95
N MET A 123 -10.73 1.77 3.96
CA MET A 123 -11.76 1.17 3.11
C MET A 123 -13.12 1.82 3.30
N ASN A 124 -13.51 2.13 4.54
CA ASN A 124 -14.82 2.68 4.86
C ASN A 124 -14.95 4.18 4.61
N SER A 125 -13.87 4.93 4.63
CA SER A 125 -13.93 6.40 4.66
C SER A 125 -13.29 7.10 3.46
N ASP A 126 -12.33 6.48 2.76
CA ASP A 126 -11.67 7.13 1.65
C ASP A 126 -12.60 7.24 0.44
N THR A 127 -12.30 8.19 -0.45
CA THR A 127 -13.01 8.41 -1.71
C THR A 127 -12.20 7.98 -2.93
N ASN A 128 -10.91 7.71 -2.75
CA ASN A 128 -10.02 7.24 -3.80
C ASN A 128 -10.24 5.75 -4.05
N THR A 129 -10.71 5.40 -5.24
CA THR A 129 -11.07 4.02 -5.59
C THR A 129 -9.90 3.05 -5.49
N PHE A 130 -8.68 3.49 -5.84
CA PHE A 130 -7.49 2.66 -5.68
C PHE A 130 -7.20 2.38 -4.21
N CYS A 131 -7.20 3.42 -3.35
CA CYS A 131 -6.93 3.26 -1.93
C CYS A 131 -7.97 2.39 -1.21
N ILE A 132 -9.25 2.50 -1.60
CA ILE A 132 -10.32 1.63 -1.08
C ILE A 132 -10.07 0.18 -1.47
N TRP A 133 -9.73 -0.07 -2.75
CA TRP A 133 -9.45 -1.41 -3.24
C TRP A 133 -8.19 -2.00 -2.58
N ASP A 134 -7.11 -1.25 -2.50
CA ASP A 134 -5.86 -1.68 -1.86
C ASP A 134 -6.08 -2.03 -0.37
N ALA A 135 -6.85 -1.19 0.34
CA ALA A 135 -7.22 -1.47 1.73
C ALA A 135 -8.05 -2.76 1.86
N ALA A 136 -9.03 -2.99 0.97
CA ALA A 136 -9.82 -4.23 0.96
C ALA A 136 -8.93 -5.46 0.70
N GLN A 137 -8.00 -5.39 -0.26
CA GLN A 137 -7.05 -6.47 -0.53
C GLN A 137 -6.16 -6.77 0.70
N ASN A 138 -5.66 -5.73 1.38
CA ASN A 138 -4.87 -5.91 2.60
C ASN A 138 -5.69 -6.51 3.75
N ILE A 139 -6.98 -6.18 3.87
CA ILE A 139 -7.87 -6.83 4.85
C ILE A 139 -7.98 -8.33 4.55
N TYR A 140 -8.27 -8.72 3.30
CA TYR A 140 -8.36 -10.14 2.92
C TYR A 140 -7.05 -10.89 3.15
N LEU A 141 -5.90 -10.30 2.83
CA LEU A 141 -4.59 -10.89 3.09
C LEU A 141 -4.34 -11.15 4.58
N ASN A 142 -4.75 -10.21 5.44
CA ASN A 142 -4.62 -10.38 6.89
C ASN A 142 -5.58 -11.46 7.43
N LEU A 143 -6.82 -11.49 6.95
CA LEU A 143 -7.79 -12.52 7.31
C LEU A 143 -7.32 -13.91 6.87
N ALA A 144 -6.86 -14.08 5.62
CA ALA A 144 -6.30 -15.32 5.14
C ALA A 144 -5.08 -15.77 5.97
N LYS A 145 -4.22 -14.83 6.36
CA LYS A 145 -3.09 -15.11 7.24
C LYS A 145 -3.56 -15.62 8.63
N ASP A 146 -4.58 -15.00 9.22
CA ASP A 146 -5.13 -15.44 10.51
C ASP A 146 -5.70 -16.86 10.41
N ILE A 147 -6.42 -17.20 9.34
CA ILE A 147 -6.91 -18.54 9.08
C ILE A 147 -5.75 -19.55 8.99
N VAL A 148 -4.72 -19.23 8.21
CA VAL A 148 -3.51 -20.08 8.07
C VAL A 148 -2.75 -20.22 9.40
N ASP A 149 -2.79 -19.20 10.26
CA ASP A 149 -2.19 -19.23 11.59
C ASP A 149 -3.06 -19.94 12.64
N GLY A 150 -4.27 -20.37 12.28
CA GLY A 150 -5.25 -20.98 13.21
C GLY A 150 -5.78 -19.98 14.25
N LYS A 151 -5.78 -18.70 13.92
CA LYS A 151 -6.26 -17.62 14.79
C LYS A 151 -7.69 -17.25 14.45
N GLU A 152 -8.49 -16.98 15.47
CA GLU A 152 -9.78 -16.33 15.27
C GLU A 152 -9.56 -14.84 14.99
N SER A 153 -10.12 -14.36 13.87
CA SER A 153 -10.14 -12.94 13.58
C SER A 153 -11.27 -12.25 14.32
N ASN A 154 -10.97 -11.10 14.92
CA ASN A 154 -12.02 -10.25 15.53
C ASN A 154 -12.85 -9.50 14.48
N VAL A 155 -12.52 -9.64 13.21
CA VAL A 155 -13.17 -8.96 12.08
C VAL A 155 -14.07 -9.94 11.35
N SER A 156 -15.36 -9.60 11.24
CA SER A 156 -16.34 -10.38 10.48
C SER A 156 -16.27 -10.02 8.99
N LEU A 157 -15.92 -11.01 8.17
CA LEU A 157 -15.93 -10.87 6.71
C LEU A 157 -17.34 -10.52 6.19
N ASP A 158 -18.38 -11.14 6.74
CA ASP A 158 -19.78 -10.85 6.38
C ASP A 158 -20.14 -9.38 6.58
N LYS A 159 -19.67 -8.79 7.69
CA LYS A 159 -19.88 -7.37 7.96
C LYS A 159 -19.19 -6.51 6.92
N ILE A 160 -17.91 -6.80 6.61
CA ILE A 160 -17.15 -6.07 5.59
C ILE A 160 -17.87 -6.12 4.24
N VAL A 161 -18.26 -7.31 3.79
CA VAL A 161 -18.94 -7.50 2.52
C VAL A 161 -20.28 -6.74 2.49
N ASN A 162 -21.07 -6.82 3.56
CA ASN A 162 -22.33 -6.09 3.64
C ASN A 162 -22.14 -4.57 3.62
N ASP A 163 -21.15 -4.04 4.31
CA ASP A 163 -20.81 -2.60 4.31
C ASP A 163 -20.41 -2.14 2.88
N LEU A 164 -19.64 -2.95 2.15
CA LEU A 164 -19.26 -2.68 0.77
C LEU A 164 -20.46 -2.76 -0.18
N LEU A 165 -21.34 -3.75 -0.02
CA LEU A 165 -22.58 -3.90 -0.80
C LEU A 165 -23.45 -2.66 -0.66
N LEU A 166 -23.68 -2.18 0.55
CA LEU A 166 -24.48 -0.98 0.82
C LEU A 166 -23.81 0.28 0.25
N ARG A 167 -22.51 0.42 0.41
CA ARG A 167 -21.79 1.62 -0.01
C ARG A 167 -21.67 1.75 -1.53
N PHE A 168 -21.55 0.65 -2.25
CA PHE A 168 -21.26 0.62 -3.69
C PHE A 168 -22.38 -0.03 -4.51
N GLU A 169 -23.61 -0.10 -4.00
CA GLU A 169 -24.78 -0.68 -4.67
C GLU A 169 -25.01 -0.16 -6.10
N ASN A 170 -24.71 1.13 -6.33
CA ASN A 170 -24.85 1.80 -7.62
C ASN A 170 -23.58 1.71 -8.51
N ASN A 171 -22.56 0.98 -8.08
CA ASN A 171 -21.30 0.79 -8.83
C ASN A 171 -20.88 -0.68 -8.82
N SER A 172 -21.67 -1.52 -9.48
CA SER A 172 -21.49 -2.98 -9.50
C SER A 172 -20.12 -3.43 -10.03
N GLY A 173 -19.56 -2.73 -11.01
CA GLY A 173 -18.24 -3.05 -11.57
C GLY A 173 -17.10 -2.84 -10.56
N PHE A 174 -17.15 -1.78 -9.78
CA PHE A 174 -16.18 -1.52 -8.72
C PHE A 174 -16.42 -2.45 -7.51
N LEU A 175 -17.69 -2.65 -7.14
CA LEU A 175 -18.07 -3.59 -6.08
C LEU A 175 -17.54 -4.99 -6.36
N ALA A 176 -17.70 -5.51 -7.58
CA ALA A 176 -17.18 -6.82 -7.95
C ALA A 176 -15.66 -6.93 -7.72
N LYS A 177 -14.91 -5.87 -8.01
CA LYS A 177 -13.45 -5.83 -7.71
C LYS A 177 -13.15 -5.80 -6.22
N LEU A 178 -13.96 -5.09 -5.43
CA LEU A 178 -13.77 -4.99 -3.98
C LEU A 178 -14.02 -6.32 -3.25
N ILE A 179 -15.04 -7.07 -3.68
CA ILE A 179 -15.38 -8.37 -3.07
C ILE A 179 -14.60 -9.56 -3.64
N THR A 180 -13.79 -9.34 -4.68
CA THR A 180 -12.90 -10.37 -5.21
C THR A 180 -11.67 -10.49 -4.32
N PRO A 181 -11.43 -11.64 -3.68
CA PRO A 181 -10.26 -11.84 -2.82
C PRO A 181 -8.97 -11.86 -3.64
N PRO A 182 -7.80 -11.65 -2.99
CA PRO A 182 -6.49 -11.82 -3.62
C PRO A 182 -6.31 -13.22 -4.22
N SER A 183 -5.39 -13.33 -5.17
CA SER A 183 -5.02 -14.63 -5.72
C SER A 183 -4.31 -15.50 -4.67
N GLU A 184 -4.31 -16.81 -4.87
CA GLU A 184 -3.55 -17.74 -4.01
C GLU A 184 -2.05 -17.40 -4.01
N GLU A 185 -1.52 -16.93 -5.16
CA GLU A 185 -0.14 -16.47 -5.27
C GLU A 185 0.12 -15.24 -4.38
N ASP A 186 -0.78 -14.24 -4.39
CA ASP A 186 -0.64 -13.04 -3.54
C ASP A 186 -0.73 -13.40 -2.06
N ILE A 187 -1.64 -14.30 -1.68
CA ILE A 187 -1.76 -14.81 -0.31
C ILE A 187 -0.47 -15.54 0.09
N ALA A 188 0.05 -16.43 -0.77
CA ALA A 188 1.29 -17.15 -0.52
C ALA A 188 2.47 -16.18 -0.30
N VAL A 189 2.64 -15.23 -1.21
CA VAL A 189 3.71 -14.21 -1.13
C VAL A 189 3.59 -13.39 0.16
N PHE A 190 2.37 -13.02 0.56
CA PHE A 190 2.13 -12.26 1.79
C PHE A 190 2.50 -13.06 3.03
N ILE A 191 2.11 -14.33 3.12
CA ILE A 191 2.35 -15.18 4.30
C ILE A 191 3.82 -15.58 4.39
N LEU A 192 4.49 -15.87 3.27
CA LEU A 192 5.90 -16.26 3.21
C LEU A 192 6.86 -15.13 3.67
N LYS A 193 6.40 -13.89 3.78
CA LYS A 193 7.18 -12.83 4.46
C LYS A 193 7.45 -13.13 5.94
N THR A 194 6.59 -13.93 6.57
CA THR A 194 6.68 -14.25 8.00
C THR A 194 6.84 -15.75 8.30
N LYS A 195 6.67 -16.60 7.30
CA LYS A 195 6.81 -18.07 7.41
C LYS A 195 7.78 -18.59 6.35
N ASN A 196 8.59 -19.57 6.72
CA ASN A 196 9.55 -20.19 5.79
C ASN A 196 8.91 -21.20 4.83
N HIS A 197 7.70 -21.68 5.14
CA HIS A 197 6.98 -22.66 4.36
C HIS A 197 5.47 -22.57 4.61
N ILE A 198 4.69 -22.86 3.59
CA ILE A 198 3.24 -22.97 3.66
C ILE A 198 2.78 -24.06 2.67
N MET A 199 1.79 -24.87 3.09
CA MET A 199 1.19 -25.87 2.23
C MET A 199 0.22 -25.21 1.26
N PRO A 200 0.23 -25.55 -0.05
CA PRO A 200 -0.70 -24.96 -1.03
C PRO A 200 -2.17 -25.15 -0.66
N GLU A 201 -2.55 -26.32 -0.11
CA GLU A 201 -3.90 -26.63 0.33
C GLU A 201 -4.39 -25.66 1.40
N THR A 202 -3.51 -25.30 2.35
CA THR A 202 -3.86 -24.33 3.41
C THR A 202 -4.14 -22.92 2.84
N ILE A 203 -3.49 -22.56 1.74
CA ILE A 203 -3.75 -21.29 1.04
C ILE A 203 -5.10 -21.34 0.34
N HIS A 204 -5.39 -22.46 -0.34
CA HIS A 204 -6.65 -22.69 -1.02
C HIS A 204 -7.83 -22.60 -0.05
N ASP A 205 -7.71 -23.24 1.10
CA ASP A 205 -8.76 -23.26 2.15
C ASP A 205 -8.96 -21.88 2.79
N ALA A 206 -7.91 -21.03 2.82
CA ALA A 206 -7.95 -19.69 3.39
C ALA A 206 -8.50 -18.62 2.43
N ARG A 207 -8.61 -18.93 1.14
CA ARG A 207 -9.16 -18.05 0.11
C ARG A 207 -10.66 -18.21 -0.05
#